data_8168083dd6315f706d23b9a2d9ac6b4d
#
_entry.id   8168083dd6315f706d23b9a2d9ac6b4d
#
_cell.length_a   1.000
_cell.length_b   1.000
_cell.length_c   1.000
_cell.angle_alpha   90.00
_cell.angle_beta   90.00
_cell.angle_gamma   90.00
#
_symmetry.space_group_name_H-M   'P 1'
#
loop_
_entity.id
_entity.type
_entity.pdbx_description
1 polymer ?
#
loop_
_entity_poly.entity_id
_entity_poly.type
_entity_poly.pdbx_seq_one_letter_code
_entity_poly.pdbx_strand_id
1 'polypeptide(L)'
;DVWHAGLRMGLSGKPEMLNYVNPTWMLNRDPDPNKAATSWRLSLRACLCRTEVLRQIGTLEPGFETLEGAGLELGYRCIRAGVFIRYIPELLPVDFAQEKVIIPLADQLRFIQLGFGGKWAKWTKFRTVLANPRAYFSTAHVQKIAQGADTAGREVKPYQRSLPTQGITPSGKVSVLIPTIRRYPYLRTLLGQLRNQTVPPYEIIVVDQTPQSERDAELPKDFSDLPVRWHYLDKAGQCSSRNMGLRYAQGDYVLFVDDDDEVSSDLIEKHLRNLNVYKCSISSGVALEPDQKELPADFRFLRLSNVFPTNNTMIRKDVLRKTGLFDLAYDHGQRADHDLGMRLYLAGELMVLDPSICLLHHHAPMGGLREHKARVHTYAKSRTSVWHFNLLTVSDLYLAKRYFTPLQVKESRIINLLGTFSIHGSKLRKILKALVALVLLPKNIYEIRKRNRIADQWLKVYPQIPQV
;
A
#
# COMPACT_ATOMS: atom_id res chain seq x y z
N ASP A 1 -9.79 1.89 17.22
CA ASP A 1 -9.57 3.17 17.89
C ASP A 1 -10.67 4.18 17.55
N VAL A 2 -11.10 4.24 16.26
CA VAL A 2 -12.19 5.08 15.78
C VAL A 2 -13.11 4.25 14.88
N TRP A 3 -14.42 4.34 15.10
CA TRP A 3 -15.47 3.74 14.30
C TRP A 3 -16.43 4.83 13.85
N HIS A 4 -16.86 4.79 12.61
CA HIS A 4 -17.82 5.75 12.09
C HIS A 4 -18.75 5.13 11.07
N ALA A 5 -19.89 5.76 10.88
CA ALA A 5 -20.85 5.47 9.83
C ALA A 5 -21.43 6.77 9.27
N GLY A 6 -22.31 6.65 8.36
CA GLY A 6 -22.97 7.73 7.67
C GLY A 6 -22.42 7.95 6.28
N LEU A 7 -23.27 8.40 5.39
CA LEU A 7 -22.96 8.91 4.07
C LEU A 7 -22.02 8.06 3.25
N ARG A 8 -22.36 6.80 2.97
CA ARG A 8 -21.58 5.94 2.07
C ARG A 8 -20.06 6.12 2.29
N MET A 9 -19.43 5.33 3.11
CA MET A 9 -18.00 5.46 3.42
C MET A 9 -17.61 6.86 3.94
N GLY A 10 -18.41 7.42 4.84
CA GLY A 10 -18.22 8.74 5.40
C GLY A 10 -18.67 9.83 4.41
N LEU A 11 -17.82 10.27 3.53
CA LEU A 11 -18.06 11.45 2.69
C LEU A 11 -18.23 11.14 1.20
N SER A 12 -18.70 9.95 0.84
CA SER A 12 -19.02 9.56 -0.56
C SER A 12 -17.86 9.80 -1.54
N GLY A 13 -16.63 9.48 -1.15
CA GLY A 13 -15.46 9.66 -2.01
C GLY A 13 -14.86 11.06 -2.02
N LYS A 14 -15.33 11.99 -1.21
CA LYS A 14 -14.75 13.34 -1.07
C LYS A 14 -13.50 13.30 -0.16
N PRO A 15 -12.57 14.24 -0.30
CA PRO A 15 -12.59 15.40 -1.19
C PRO A 15 -12.19 15.02 -2.62
N GLU A 16 -12.91 15.54 -3.61
CA GLU A 16 -12.57 15.32 -5.02
C GLU A 16 -11.20 15.89 -5.39
N MET A 17 -10.78 16.95 -4.70
CA MET A 17 -9.48 17.60 -4.90
C MET A 17 -8.29 16.69 -4.59
N LEU A 18 -8.47 15.64 -3.79
CA LEU A 18 -7.43 14.64 -3.56
C LEU A 18 -7.02 13.94 -4.87
N ASN A 19 -7.92 13.88 -5.86
CA ASN A 19 -7.62 13.35 -7.18
C ASN A 19 -6.54 14.14 -7.92
N TYR A 20 -6.32 15.42 -7.56
CA TYR A 20 -5.27 16.26 -8.15
C TYR A 20 -3.93 16.20 -7.39
N VAL A 21 -3.88 15.50 -6.24
CA VAL A 21 -2.69 15.43 -5.38
C VAL A 21 -2.14 14.01 -5.29
N ASN A 22 -3.02 13.07 -4.96
CA ASN A 22 -2.66 11.65 -4.80
C ASN A 22 -3.75 10.75 -5.41
N PRO A 23 -3.91 10.81 -6.75
CA PRO A 23 -5.05 10.19 -7.44
C PRO A 23 -5.13 8.68 -7.28
N THR A 24 -4.00 7.98 -7.33
CA THR A 24 -3.91 6.51 -7.28
C THR A 24 -3.42 5.99 -5.94
N TRP A 25 -3.58 6.76 -4.87
CA TRP A 25 -3.38 6.27 -3.53
C TRP A 25 -4.49 5.26 -3.16
N MET A 26 -4.13 4.10 -2.63
CA MET A 26 -5.07 3.03 -2.31
C MET A 26 -6.27 3.55 -1.51
N LEU A 27 -6.01 4.32 -0.46
CA LEU A 27 -7.05 4.87 0.41
C LEU A 27 -7.82 6.07 -0.21
N ASN A 28 -7.50 6.48 -1.44
CA ASN A 28 -8.33 7.40 -2.23
C ASN A 28 -9.42 6.68 -3.03
N ARG A 29 -9.51 5.36 -2.91
CA ARG A 29 -10.59 4.55 -3.43
C ARG A 29 -11.43 4.02 -2.27
N ASP A 30 -12.75 4.15 -2.35
CA ASP A 30 -13.63 3.61 -1.33
C ASP A 30 -13.96 2.13 -1.61
N PRO A 31 -13.95 1.28 -0.58
CA PRO A 31 -14.56 -0.04 -0.63
C PRO A 31 -16.09 0.03 -0.86
N ASP A 32 -16.74 -1.12 -0.91
CA ASP A 32 -18.19 -1.23 -0.97
C ASP A 32 -18.82 -0.57 0.28
N PRO A 33 -19.74 0.41 0.10
CA PRO A 33 -20.35 1.12 1.23
C PRO A 33 -21.24 0.24 2.13
N ASN A 34 -21.58 -0.96 1.69
CA ASN A 34 -22.35 -1.91 2.48
C ASN A 34 -21.48 -2.85 3.33
N LYS A 35 -20.17 -2.63 3.37
CA LYS A 35 -19.22 -3.46 4.11
C LYS A 35 -18.42 -2.64 5.10
N ALA A 36 -18.18 -3.24 6.27
CA ALA A 36 -17.19 -2.70 7.20
C ALA A 36 -15.81 -2.67 6.55
N ALA A 37 -15.12 -1.53 6.62
CA ALA A 37 -13.84 -1.33 5.93
C ALA A 37 -12.97 -0.27 6.60
N THR A 38 -11.70 -0.25 6.24
CA THR A 38 -10.83 0.89 6.59
C THR A 38 -11.27 2.12 5.82
N SER A 39 -11.54 3.23 6.52
CA SER A 39 -11.85 4.51 5.89
C SER A 39 -11.38 5.67 6.76
N TRP A 40 -10.50 6.49 6.18
CA TRP A 40 -10.03 7.73 6.82
C TRP A 40 -10.99 8.91 6.64
N ARG A 41 -11.98 8.77 5.76
CA ARG A 41 -13.00 9.81 5.53
C ARG A 41 -14.01 9.81 6.67
N LEU A 42 -13.55 10.31 7.82
CA LEU A 42 -14.30 10.28 9.07
C LEU A 42 -15.56 11.13 8.97
N SER A 43 -16.72 10.47 9.16
CA SER A 43 -18.00 11.15 9.35
C SER A 43 -18.25 11.38 10.85
N LEU A 44 -18.51 12.62 11.22
CA LEU A 44 -18.86 12.99 12.60
C LEU A 44 -20.35 12.83 12.92
N ARG A 45 -21.18 12.47 11.94
CA ARG A 45 -22.63 12.22 12.16
C ARG A 45 -22.88 11.01 13.04
N ALA A 46 -22.07 9.97 12.89
CA ALA A 46 -22.02 8.84 13.79
C ALA A 46 -20.57 8.38 13.93
N CYS A 47 -19.97 8.71 15.05
CA CYS A 47 -18.57 8.43 15.32
C CYS A 47 -18.39 8.02 16.78
N LEU A 48 -17.73 6.88 16.97
CA LEU A 48 -17.24 6.44 18.27
C LEU A 48 -15.71 6.53 18.24
N CYS A 49 -15.15 7.34 19.11
CA CYS A 49 -13.72 7.59 19.21
C CYS A 49 -13.23 7.35 20.63
N ARG A 50 -12.13 6.61 20.79
CA ARG A 50 -11.45 6.53 22.08
C ARG A 50 -10.96 7.92 22.48
N THR A 51 -11.23 8.34 23.71
CA THR A 51 -10.79 9.67 24.21
C THR A 51 -9.29 9.85 24.13
N GLU A 52 -8.53 8.78 24.26
CA GLU A 52 -7.07 8.79 24.14
C GLU A 52 -6.59 9.20 22.73
N VAL A 53 -7.34 8.89 21.69
CA VAL A 53 -7.05 9.39 20.31
C VAL A 53 -7.14 10.92 20.30
N LEU A 54 -8.19 11.49 20.86
CA LEU A 54 -8.37 12.95 20.91
C LEU A 54 -7.32 13.64 21.78
N ARG A 55 -6.87 13.00 22.87
CA ARG A 55 -5.80 13.53 23.72
C ARG A 55 -4.45 13.58 23.01
N GLN A 56 -4.10 12.55 22.24
CA GLN A 56 -2.80 12.46 21.57
C GLN A 56 -2.77 13.16 20.23
N ILE A 57 -3.84 13.02 19.43
CA ILE A 57 -3.90 13.54 18.04
C ILE A 57 -4.49 14.95 18.02
N GLY A 58 -5.27 15.31 19.03
CA GLY A 58 -6.01 16.58 19.10
C GLY A 58 -7.44 16.46 18.57
N THR A 59 -8.22 17.49 18.79
CA THR A 59 -9.62 17.61 18.40
C THR A 59 -9.78 18.16 16.99
N LEU A 60 -10.96 18.67 16.65
CA LEU A 60 -11.25 19.27 15.35
C LEU A 60 -10.39 20.51 15.10
N GLU A 61 -9.87 20.60 13.91
CA GLU A 61 -9.11 21.77 13.48
C GLU A 61 -10.07 22.93 13.18
N PRO A 62 -9.87 24.13 13.77
CA PRO A 62 -10.72 25.28 13.53
C PRO A 62 -10.58 25.81 12.11
N GLY A 63 -11.59 26.56 11.64
CA GLY A 63 -11.59 27.27 10.36
C GLY A 63 -12.06 26.45 9.18
N PHE A 64 -12.68 25.29 9.40
CA PHE A 64 -13.55 24.65 8.42
C PHE A 64 -14.97 25.26 8.51
N GLU A 65 -15.63 25.37 7.36
CA GLU A 65 -17.01 25.89 7.30
C GLU A 65 -18.03 24.81 7.70
N THR A 66 -17.65 23.53 7.52
CA THR A 66 -18.52 22.36 7.79
C THR A 66 -17.86 21.36 8.73
N LEU A 67 -18.70 20.65 9.48
CA LEU A 67 -18.25 19.51 10.31
C LEU A 67 -17.68 18.38 9.45
N GLU A 68 -18.20 18.22 8.24
CA GLU A 68 -17.71 17.23 7.28
C GLU A 68 -16.26 17.52 6.85
N GLY A 69 -15.95 18.78 6.58
CA GLY A 69 -14.57 19.22 6.28
C GLY A 69 -13.63 19.01 7.45
N ALA A 70 -14.05 19.38 8.65
CA ALA A 70 -13.28 19.18 9.89
C ALA A 70 -13.08 17.68 10.21
N GLY A 71 -14.13 16.86 10.03
CA GLY A 71 -14.06 15.41 10.22
C GLY A 71 -13.10 14.75 9.24
N LEU A 72 -13.09 15.21 7.99
CA LEU A 72 -12.17 14.75 6.96
C LEU A 72 -10.71 15.00 7.35
N GLU A 73 -10.39 16.20 7.85
CA GLU A 73 -9.05 16.55 8.31
C GLU A 73 -8.64 15.68 9.50
N LEU A 74 -9.50 15.56 10.51
CA LEU A 74 -9.23 14.74 11.68
C LEU A 74 -8.98 13.27 11.29
N GLY A 75 -9.81 12.71 10.42
CA GLY A 75 -9.64 11.33 9.94
C GLY A 75 -8.33 11.13 9.17
N TYR A 76 -7.93 12.10 8.35
CA TYR A 76 -6.66 12.04 7.63
C TYR A 76 -5.46 12.15 8.59
N ARG A 77 -5.52 13.05 9.56
CA ARG A 77 -4.51 13.19 10.63
C ARG A 77 -4.41 11.92 11.47
N CYS A 78 -5.54 11.34 11.85
CA CYS A 78 -5.60 10.08 12.58
C CYS A 78 -4.93 8.93 11.83
N ILE A 79 -5.28 8.72 10.54
CA ILE A 79 -4.69 7.59 9.78
C ILE A 79 -3.20 7.77 9.56
N ARG A 80 -2.73 9.02 9.40
CA ARG A 80 -1.30 9.34 9.30
C ARG A 80 -0.55 9.11 10.60
N ALA A 81 -1.21 9.27 11.75
CA ALA A 81 -0.67 8.95 13.06
C ALA A 81 -0.68 7.45 13.38
N GLY A 82 -1.28 6.63 12.52
CA GLY A 82 -1.42 5.21 12.78
C GLY A 82 -2.66 4.82 13.59
N VAL A 83 -3.62 5.71 13.80
CA VAL A 83 -4.91 5.38 14.42
C VAL A 83 -5.70 4.44 13.50
N PHE A 84 -6.27 3.39 14.06
CA PHE A 84 -7.13 2.46 13.31
C PHE A 84 -8.53 3.04 13.18
N ILE A 85 -8.92 3.38 11.95
CA ILE A 85 -10.24 3.94 11.63
C ILE A 85 -11.00 2.94 10.80
N ARG A 86 -12.22 2.61 11.26
CA ARG A 86 -13.12 1.66 10.59
C ARG A 86 -14.45 2.33 10.28
N TYR A 87 -14.87 2.21 9.05
CA TYR A 87 -16.24 2.42 8.64
C TYR A 87 -17.07 1.19 8.98
N ILE A 88 -18.18 1.39 9.66
CA ILE A 88 -19.13 0.35 10.08
C ILE A 88 -20.53 0.81 9.66
N PRO A 89 -21.07 0.30 8.54
CA PRO A 89 -22.35 0.77 8.01
C PRO A 89 -23.51 0.60 8.99
N GLU A 90 -23.46 -0.40 9.84
CA GLU A 90 -24.52 -0.75 10.81
C GLU A 90 -24.63 0.26 11.98
N LEU A 91 -23.70 1.18 12.14
CA LEU A 91 -23.78 2.23 13.18
C LEU A 91 -24.87 3.27 12.88
N LEU A 92 -25.39 3.34 11.64
CA LEU A 92 -26.51 4.22 11.28
C LEU A 92 -27.60 3.43 10.55
N PRO A 93 -28.89 3.79 10.79
CA PRO A 93 -29.99 3.28 9.97
C PRO A 93 -29.80 3.60 8.50
N VAL A 94 -30.26 2.69 7.63
CA VAL A 94 -30.07 2.75 6.18
C VAL A 94 -30.56 4.08 5.57
N ASP A 95 -31.65 4.64 6.08
CA ASP A 95 -32.24 5.87 5.55
C ASP A 95 -31.33 7.10 5.69
N PHE A 96 -30.50 7.15 6.74
CA PHE A 96 -29.53 8.23 6.94
C PHE A 96 -28.23 8.04 6.14
N ALA A 97 -27.94 6.82 5.70
CA ALA A 97 -26.72 6.50 4.98
C ALA A 97 -26.73 6.95 3.51
N GLN A 98 -27.89 7.35 2.98
CA GLN A 98 -28.07 7.70 1.55
C GLN A 98 -27.94 9.19 1.25
N GLU A 99 -27.83 10.04 2.26
CA GLU A 99 -27.76 11.48 2.05
C GLU A 99 -26.46 11.89 1.38
N LYS A 100 -26.57 12.65 0.29
CA LYS A 100 -25.41 13.17 -0.45
C LYS A 100 -24.85 14.38 0.27
N VAL A 101 -23.59 14.29 0.74
CA VAL A 101 -22.88 15.41 1.31
C VAL A 101 -22.06 16.16 0.26
N ILE A 102 -22.11 17.49 0.32
CA ILE A 102 -21.28 18.37 -0.50
C ILE A 102 -20.32 19.08 0.46
N ILE A 103 -19.02 18.84 0.31
CA ILE A 103 -18.00 19.59 1.03
C ILE A 103 -17.68 20.86 0.24
N PRO A 104 -17.80 22.05 0.87
CA PRO A 104 -17.46 23.30 0.22
C PRO A 104 -16.05 23.29 -0.35
N LEU A 105 -15.85 24.02 -1.44
CA LEU A 105 -14.55 24.13 -2.09
C LEU A 105 -13.48 24.72 -1.16
N ALA A 106 -13.91 25.62 -0.25
CA ALA A 106 -13.08 26.20 0.79
C ALA A 106 -12.49 25.12 1.71
N ASP A 107 -13.34 24.24 2.23
CA ASP A 107 -12.94 23.16 3.11
C ASP A 107 -12.02 22.15 2.40
N GLN A 108 -12.30 21.84 1.14
CA GLN A 108 -11.44 20.95 0.35
C GLN A 108 -10.05 21.55 0.15
N LEU A 109 -9.95 22.85 -0.17
CA LEU A 109 -8.64 23.54 -0.33
C LEU A 109 -7.90 23.63 1.00
N ARG A 110 -8.61 23.94 2.11
CA ARG A 110 -8.03 23.94 3.45
C ARG A 110 -7.49 22.58 3.82
N PHE A 111 -8.25 21.51 3.59
CA PHE A 111 -7.79 20.15 3.79
C PHE A 111 -6.51 19.84 3.01
N ILE A 112 -6.45 20.20 1.72
CA ILE A 112 -5.25 19.97 0.90
C ILE A 112 -4.07 20.82 1.43
N GLN A 113 -4.30 22.03 1.88
CA GLN A 113 -3.25 22.87 2.44
C GLN A 113 -2.65 22.28 3.72
N LEU A 114 -3.49 21.86 4.65
CA LEU A 114 -3.07 21.26 5.92
C LEU A 114 -2.40 19.87 5.71
N GLY A 115 -3.00 19.03 4.87
CA GLY A 115 -2.53 17.66 4.67
C GLY A 115 -1.32 17.54 3.73
N PHE A 116 -1.19 18.43 2.74
CA PHE A 116 -0.21 18.29 1.64
C PHE A 116 0.65 19.53 1.41
N GLY A 117 0.29 20.66 2.03
CA GLY A 117 1.04 21.91 1.95
C GLY A 117 0.62 22.87 0.83
N GLY A 118 1.07 24.12 0.95
CA GLY A 118 0.62 25.23 0.09
C GLY A 118 0.95 25.07 -1.41
N LYS A 119 2.01 24.34 -1.77
CA LYS A 119 2.32 24.05 -3.18
C LYS A 119 1.23 23.18 -3.83
N TRP A 120 0.78 22.16 -3.13
CA TRP A 120 -0.29 21.29 -3.58
C TRP A 120 -1.65 22.00 -3.56
N ALA A 121 -1.91 22.86 -2.60
CA ALA A 121 -3.11 23.68 -2.60
C ALA A 121 -3.19 24.61 -3.82
N LYS A 122 -2.08 25.28 -4.19
CA LYS A 122 -1.99 26.10 -5.41
C LYS A 122 -2.20 25.28 -6.68
N TRP A 123 -1.57 24.10 -6.77
CA TRP A 123 -1.76 23.18 -7.88
C TRP A 123 -3.21 22.72 -8.01
N THR A 124 -3.81 22.29 -6.92
CA THR A 124 -5.20 21.84 -6.86
C THR A 124 -6.18 22.93 -7.27
N LYS A 125 -5.96 24.16 -6.77
CA LYS A 125 -6.73 25.34 -7.19
C LYS A 125 -6.65 25.54 -8.70
N PHE A 126 -5.44 25.54 -9.27
CA PHE A 126 -5.22 25.65 -10.71
C PHE A 126 -5.96 24.56 -11.50
N ARG A 127 -5.83 23.29 -11.07
CA ARG A 127 -6.51 22.15 -11.72
C ARG A 127 -8.03 22.26 -11.65
N THR A 128 -8.57 22.71 -10.51
CA THR A 128 -10.02 22.89 -10.31
C THR A 128 -10.57 23.99 -11.22
N VAL A 129 -9.88 25.12 -11.31
CA VAL A 129 -10.27 26.25 -12.19
C VAL A 129 -10.18 25.83 -13.67
N LEU A 130 -9.15 25.08 -14.05
CA LEU A 130 -9.00 24.56 -15.41
C LEU A 130 -10.12 23.57 -15.78
N ALA A 131 -10.58 22.76 -14.84
CA ALA A 131 -11.69 21.83 -15.04
C ALA A 131 -13.06 22.52 -15.00
N ASN A 132 -13.21 23.56 -14.21
CA ASN A 132 -14.42 24.36 -14.05
C ASN A 132 -14.07 25.85 -13.84
N PRO A 133 -14.04 26.68 -14.88
CA PRO A 133 -13.67 28.10 -14.77
C PRO A 133 -14.54 28.90 -13.80
N ARG A 134 -15.80 28.52 -13.61
CA ARG A 134 -16.70 29.19 -12.64
C ARG A 134 -16.23 29.04 -11.19
N ALA A 135 -15.42 28.00 -10.89
CA ALA A 135 -14.85 27.82 -9.57
C ALA A 135 -13.80 28.88 -9.19
N TYR A 136 -13.36 29.72 -10.14
CA TYR A 136 -12.40 30.79 -9.86
C TYR A 136 -12.89 31.74 -8.79
N PHE A 137 -14.14 32.22 -8.88
CA PHE A 137 -14.73 33.13 -7.92
C PHE A 137 -14.87 32.54 -6.53
N SER A 138 -15.28 31.26 -6.45
CA SER A 138 -15.37 30.53 -5.18
C SER A 138 -13.99 30.30 -4.54
N THR A 139 -12.93 30.12 -5.34
CA THR A 139 -11.57 29.87 -4.84
C THR A 139 -10.81 31.16 -4.48
N ALA A 140 -11.16 32.30 -5.05
CA ALA A 140 -10.53 33.59 -4.76
C ALA A 140 -10.78 34.05 -3.31
N HIS A 141 -12.00 33.84 -2.80
CA HIS A 141 -12.37 34.14 -1.42
C HIS A 141 -11.59 33.30 -0.38
N VAL A 142 -11.35 32.04 -0.69
CA VAL A 142 -10.66 31.07 0.18
C VAL A 142 -9.20 31.45 0.45
N GLN A 143 -8.55 32.13 -0.46
CA GLN A 143 -7.12 32.47 -0.34
C GLN A 143 -6.85 33.42 0.84
N LYS A 144 -7.81 34.26 1.24
CA LYS A 144 -7.70 35.12 2.41
C LYS A 144 -7.80 34.34 3.73
N ILE A 145 -8.59 33.28 3.77
CA ILE A 145 -8.81 32.47 4.96
C ILE A 145 -7.62 31.51 5.20
N ALA A 146 -6.98 31.04 4.11
CA ALA A 146 -5.87 30.07 4.17
C ALA A 146 -4.51 30.70 4.55
N GLN A 147 -4.36 32.03 4.48
CA GLN A 147 -3.08 32.73 4.78
C GLN A 147 -2.69 32.71 6.26
N GLY A 148 -3.59 32.32 7.17
CA GLY A 148 -3.33 32.26 8.62
C GLY A 148 -2.77 30.90 9.13
N ALA A 149 -2.68 29.88 8.28
CA ALA A 149 -2.22 28.55 8.70
C ALA A 149 -0.91 28.18 7.99
N ASP A 150 0.19 28.71 8.49
CA ASP A 150 1.54 28.29 8.07
C ASP A 150 1.92 26.97 8.78
N THR A 151 1.23 25.88 8.41
CA THR A 151 1.50 24.53 8.89
C THR A 151 1.65 23.56 7.73
N ALA A 152 2.52 23.91 6.79
CA ALA A 152 2.97 22.95 5.79
C ALA A 152 3.70 21.78 6.47
N GLY A 153 3.02 20.66 6.57
CA GLY A 153 3.60 19.44 7.10
C GLY A 153 3.68 19.40 8.63
N ARG A 154 2.56 19.59 9.31
CA ARG A 154 2.47 19.26 10.73
C ARG A 154 3.01 17.84 10.91
N GLU A 155 4.13 17.69 11.60
CA GLU A 155 4.67 16.40 11.97
C GLU A 155 3.65 15.72 12.87
N VAL A 156 3.04 14.67 12.35
CA VAL A 156 2.03 13.93 13.10
C VAL A 156 2.76 12.91 13.95
N LYS A 157 2.71 13.09 15.28
CA LYS A 157 3.29 12.12 16.21
C LYS A 157 2.56 10.78 16.11
N PRO A 158 3.29 9.65 16.11
CA PRO A 158 2.64 8.34 16.13
C PRO A 158 1.75 8.14 17.35
N TYR A 159 0.57 7.59 17.11
CA TYR A 159 -0.38 7.25 18.16
C TYR A 159 0.13 6.06 18.98
N GLN A 160 0.22 6.25 20.29
CA GLN A 160 0.63 5.21 21.24
C GLN A 160 -0.62 4.47 21.76
N ARG A 161 -0.76 3.20 21.40
CA ARG A 161 -1.87 2.36 21.88
C ARG A 161 -1.57 1.74 23.21
N SER A 162 -2.49 1.89 24.15
CA SER A 162 -2.55 1.07 25.35
C SER A 162 -3.37 -0.18 25.02
N LEU A 163 -2.72 -1.28 24.72
CA LEU A 163 -3.39 -2.55 24.51
C LEU A 163 -3.05 -3.52 25.62
N PRO A 164 -4.03 -4.32 26.09
CA PRO A 164 -3.73 -5.44 26.94
C PRO A 164 -2.95 -6.47 26.13
N THR A 165 -1.66 -6.55 26.38
CA THR A 165 -0.75 -7.53 25.73
C THR A 165 -0.71 -8.86 26.47
N GLN A 166 -1.31 -8.95 27.65
CA GLN A 166 -1.31 -10.13 28.49
C GLN A 166 -2.47 -11.07 28.16
N GLY A 167 -2.19 -12.36 28.04
CA GLY A 167 -3.19 -13.43 27.99
C GLY A 167 -3.63 -13.89 26.59
N ILE A 168 -3.08 -13.37 25.50
CA ILE A 168 -3.38 -13.88 24.15
C ILE A 168 -2.29 -14.85 23.74
N THR A 169 -2.58 -16.14 23.78
CA THR A 169 -1.70 -17.17 23.22
C THR A 169 -1.87 -17.18 21.70
N PRO A 170 -0.81 -16.93 20.93
CA PRO A 170 -0.86 -17.07 19.49
C PRO A 170 -1.24 -18.49 19.09
N SER A 171 -2.26 -18.66 18.26
CA SER A 171 -2.74 -19.97 17.84
C SER A 171 -3.15 -19.98 16.38
N GLY A 172 -2.97 -21.12 15.72
CA GLY A 172 -3.36 -21.35 14.33
C GLY A 172 -2.25 -22.05 13.54
N LYS A 173 -2.65 -22.80 12.51
CA LYS A 173 -1.73 -23.51 11.61
C LYS A 173 -1.18 -22.53 10.57
N VAL A 174 0.14 -22.38 10.52
CA VAL A 174 0.81 -21.44 9.60
C VAL A 174 1.53 -22.21 8.51
N SER A 175 1.17 -21.99 7.25
CA SER A 175 1.95 -22.39 6.08
C SER A 175 2.93 -21.29 5.73
N VAL A 176 4.23 -21.54 5.76
CA VAL A 176 5.25 -20.60 5.28
C VAL A 176 5.47 -20.83 3.80
N LEU A 177 5.29 -19.81 2.96
CA LEU A 177 5.41 -19.91 1.50
C LEU A 177 6.66 -19.17 1.02
N ILE A 178 7.57 -19.92 0.38
CA ILE A 178 8.88 -19.46 -0.08
C ILE A 178 9.04 -19.76 -1.56
N PRO A 179 8.89 -18.79 -2.47
CA PRO A 179 9.33 -18.96 -3.86
C PRO A 179 10.85 -18.81 -3.95
N THR A 180 11.52 -19.69 -4.71
CA THR A 180 12.97 -19.59 -4.93
C THR A 180 13.35 -19.82 -6.38
N ILE A 181 14.49 -19.25 -6.80
CA ILE A 181 15.15 -19.53 -8.07
C ILE A 181 16.65 -19.25 -7.97
N ARG A 182 17.48 -20.28 -8.07
CA ARG A 182 18.96 -20.20 -8.04
C ARG A 182 19.55 -19.52 -6.80
N ARG A 183 18.88 -19.61 -5.63
CA ARG A 183 19.29 -18.91 -4.39
C ARG A 183 19.43 -19.86 -3.19
N TYR A 184 19.88 -21.10 -3.43
CA TYR A 184 19.98 -22.12 -2.39
C TYR A 184 20.82 -21.72 -1.16
N PRO A 185 21.94 -20.97 -1.25
CA PRO A 185 22.67 -20.54 -0.07
C PRO A 185 21.81 -19.68 0.88
N TYR A 186 21.01 -18.78 0.35
CA TYR A 186 20.08 -17.96 1.13
C TYR A 186 18.94 -18.80 1.70
N LEU A 187 18.34 -19.64 0.86
CA LEU A 187 17.26 -20.55 1.29
C LEU A 187 17.71 -21.46 2.43
N ARG A 188 18.97 -21.98 2.42
CA ARG A 188 19.52 -22.77 3.53
C ARG A 188 19.53 -21.97 4.83
N THR A 189 19.95 -20.70 4.80
CA THR A 189 19.95 -19.83 5.97
C THR A 189 18.54 -19.63 6.50
N LEU A 190 17.58 -19.31 5.63
CA LEU A 190 16.18 -19.10 5.99
C LEU A 190 15.55 -20.36 6.59
N LEU A 191 15.74 -21.54 5.98
CA LEU A 191 15.23 -22.80 6.51
C LEU A 191 15.82 -23.14 7.89
N GLY A 192 17.11 -22.84 8.10
CA GLY A 192 17.75 -22.96 9.41
C GLY A 192 17.14 -22.04 10.47
N GLN A 193 16.75 -20.83 10.10
CA GLN A 193 16.06 -19.89 11.00
C GLN A 193 14.61 -20.29 11.27
N LEU A 194 13.92 -20.86 10.27
CA LEU A 194 12.56 -21.39 10.44
C LEU A 194 12.51 -22.61 11.36
N ARG A 195 13.59 -23.40 11.46
CA ARG A 195 13.76 -24.50 12.44
C ARG A 195 13.67 -24.01 13.88
N ASN A 196 14.12 -22.77 14.13
CA ASN A 196 14.25 -22.20 15.47
C ASN A 196 13.13 -21.24 15.84
N GLN A 197 11.97 -21.32 15.18
CA GLN A 197 10.84 -20.45 15.50
C GLN A 197 10.20 -20.83 16.85
N THR A 198 9.84 -19.82 17.68
CA THR A 198 9.13 -19.99 18.95
C THR A 198 7.75 -20.66 18.76
N VAL A 199 7.10 -20.35 17.64
CA VAL A 199 5.92 -21.06 17.15
C VAL A 199 6.31 -21.77 15.86
N PRO A 200 6.42 -23.11 15.87
CA PRO A 200 6.86 -23.85 14.69
C PRO A 200 5.85 -23.72 13.54
N PRO A 201 6.31 -23.64 12.29
CA PRO A 201 5.43 -23.67 11.13
C PRO A 201 4.70 -25.03 11.06
N TYR A 202 3.43 -25.01 10.68
CA TYR A 202 2.66 -26.22 10.40
C TYR A 202 3.21 -26.94 9.16
N GLU A 203 3.61 -26.16 8.16
CA GLU A 203 4.31 -26.61 6.96
C GLU A 203 5.13 -25.46 6.35
N ILE A 204 6.16 -25.82 5.59
CA ILE A 204 6.95 -24.90 4.78
C ILE A 204 6.78 -25.34 3.32
N ILE A 205 6.26 -24.45 2.48
CA ILE A 205 6.02 -24.71 1.06
C ILE A 205 7.10 -23.99 0.27
N VAL A 206 8.07 -24.72 -0.26
CA VAL A 206 9.09 -24.19 -1.15
C VAL A 206 8.65 -24.43 -2.59
N VAL A 207 8.51 -23.35 -3.36
CA VAL A 207 8.24 -23.42 -4.80
C VAL A 207 9.50 -23.06 -5.55
N ASP A 208 10.22 -24.10 -5.98
CA ASP A 208 11.51 -23.97 -6.67
C ASP A 208 11.32 -23.87 -8.19
N GLN A 209 11.76 -22.75 -8.73
CA GLN A 209 11.67 -22.38 -10.14
C GLN A 209 13.00 -22.58 -10.87
N THR A 210 14.01 -23.15 -10.18
CA THR A 210 15.31 -23.43 -10.76
C THR A 210 15.20 -24.55 -11.82
N PRO A 211 15.85 -24.39 -12.99
CA PRO A 211 15.89 -25.45 -14.00
C PRO A 211 16.38 -26.78 -13.40
N GLN A 212 15.78 -27.89 -13.80
CA GLN A 212 16.04 -29.20 -13.22
C GLN A 212 17.54 -29.56 -13.17
N SER A 213 18.30 -29.21 -14.18
CA SER A 213 19.76 -29.47 -14.27
C SER A 213 20.60 -28.70 -13.25
N GLU A 214 20.04 -27.65 -12.62
CA GLU A 214 20.74 -26.77 -11.67
C GLU A 214 20.19 -26.92 -10.24
N ARG A 215 19.24 -27.84 -10.01
CA ARG A 215 18.64 -28.05 -8.70
C ARG A 215 19.62 -28.71 -7.72
N ASP A 216 19.63 -28.23 -6.48
CA ASP A 216 20.38 -28.84 -5.38
C ASP A 216 19.60 -30.04 -4.84
N ALA A 217 20.04 -31.26 -5.20
CA ALA A 217 19.38 -32.50 -4.79
C ALA A 217 19.61 -32.85 -3.29
N GLU A 218 20.61 -32.26 -2.66
CA GLU A 218 20.92 -32.51 -1.24
C GLU A 218 20.10 -31.61 -0.31
N LEU A 219 19.72 -30.43 -0.76
CA LEU A 219 18.98 -29.47 0.07
C LEU A 219 17.71 -30.03 0.72
N PRO A 220 16.85 -30.80 0.02
CA PRO A 220 15.70 -31.45 0.66
C PRO A 220 16.07 -32.45 1.75
N LYS A 221 17.21 -33.12 1.63
CA LYS A 221 17.69 -34.10 2.62
C LYS A 221 18.21 -33.44 3.89
N ASP A 222 18.91 -32.28 3.74
CA ASP A 222 19.47 -31.51 4.84
C ASP A 222 18.40 -30.91 5.77
N PHE A 223 17.18 -30.78 5.27
CA PHE A 223 16.02 -30.26 5.99
C PHE A 223 14.86 -31.25 6.12
N SER A 224 15.17 -32.55 6.11
CA SER A 224 14.18 -33.65 6.27
C SER A 224 13.52 -33.65 7.65
N ASP A 225 14.10 -33.00 8.64
CA ASP A 225 13.56 -32.80 9.99
C ASP A 225 12.48 -31.73 10.06
N LEU A 226 12.38 -30.87 9.04
CA LEU A 226 11.36 -29.82 8.93
C LEU A 226 10.17 -30.28 8.10
N PRO A 227 8.96 -29.77 8.34
CA PRO A 227 7.78 -30.09 7.54
C PRO A 227 7.81 -29.37 6.17
N VAL A 228 8.89 -29.53 5.40
CA VAL A 228 9.09 -28.89 4.10
C VAL A 228 8.41 -29.70 3.00
N ARG A 229 7.62 -29.02 2.18
CA ARG A 229 7.03 -29.56 0.95
C ARG A 229 7.64 -28.86 -0.25
N TRP A 230 8.34 -29.61 -1.08
CA TRP A 230 9.01 -29.13 -2.28
C TRP A 230 8.08 -29.21 -3.48
N HIS A 231 7.85 -28.11 -4.15
CA HIS A 231 7.13 -28.04 -5.41
C HIS A 231 8.03 -27.39 -6.46
N TYR A 232 7.94 -27.88 -7.68
CA TYR A 232 8.79 -27.43 -8.78
C TYR A 232 7.93 -26.76 -9.85
N LEU A 233 8.42 -25.66 -10.39
CA LEU A 233 7.76 -24.90 -11.44
C LEU A 233 8.74 -24.68 -12.59
N ASP A 234 8.46 -25.27 -13.76
CA ASP A 234 9.40 -25.24 -14.89
C ASP A 234 9.48 -23.85 -15.53
N LYS A 235 8.38 -23.10 -15.50
CA LYS A 235 8.35 -21.73 -16.03
C LYS A 235 8.32 -20.74 -14.88
N ALA A 236 9.44 -20.04 -14.69
CA ALA A 236 9.57 -19.07 -13.62
C ALA A 236 8.59 -17.91 -13.74
N GLY A 237 7.99 -17.49 -12.61
CA GLY A 237 7.08 -16.35 -12.48
C GLY A 237 6.75 -16.07 -11.02
N GLN A 238 6.75 -14.80 -10.65
CA GLN A 238 6.55 -14.40 -9.25
C GLN A 238 5.12 -14.65 -8.74
N CYS A 239 4.11 -14.52 -9.61
CA CYS A 239 2.71 -14.74 -9.28
C CYS A 239 2.36 -16.22 -9.39
N SER A 240 2.81 -16.88 -10.45
CA SER A 240 2.56 -18.30 -10.67
C SER A 240 3.16 -19.17 -9.56
N SER A 241 4.37 -18.86 -9.08
CA SER A 241 4.97 -19.60 -7.96
C SER A 241 4.20 -19.41 -6.66
N ARG A 242 3.83 -18.15 -6.32
CA ARG A 242 3.03 -17.88 -5.13
C ARG A 242 1.63 -18.49 -5.23
N ASN A 243 1.01 -18.44 -6.41
CA ASN A 243 -0.30 -19.07 -6.63
C ASN A 243 -0.25 -20.59 -6.50
N MET A 244 0.83 -21.21 -6.99
CA MET A 244 1.05 -22.65 -6.78
C MET A 244 1.11 -22.97 -5.28
N GLY A 245 1.96 -22.29 -4.54
CA GLY A 245 2.10 -22.49 -3.09
C GLY A 245 0.79 -22.23 -2.32
N LEU A 246 0.03 -21.19 -2.68
CA LEU A 246 -1.27 -20.90 -2.06
C LEU A 246 -2.31 -22.00 -2.26
N ARG A 247 -2.28 -22.70 -3.41
CA ARG A 247 -3.17 -23.84 -3.66
C ARG A 247 -2.81 -25.06 -2.81
N TYR A 248 -1.52 -25.26 -2.54
CA TYR A 248 -1.05 -26.38 -1.72
C TYR A 248 -1.09 -26.09 -0.21
N ALA A 249 -1.15 -24.83 0.20
CA ALA A 249 -1.18 -24.44 1.60
C ALA A 249 -2.37 -25.05 2.34
N GLN A 250 -2.11 -25.71 3.48
CA GLN A 250 -3.13 -26.38 4.33
C GLN A 250 -3.35 -25.65 5.66
N GLY A 251 -2.50 -24.68 5.99
CA GLY A 251 -2.66 -23.86 7.19
C GLY A 251 -3.86 -22.92 7.14
N ASP A 252 -4.26 -22.44 8.30
CA ASP A 252 -5.28 -21.40 8.47
C ASP A 252 -4.76 -20.04 7.98
N TYR A 253 -3.45 -19.86 8.09
CA TYR A 253 -2.70 -18.67 7.73
C TYR A 253 -1.59 -19.02 6.75
N VAL A 254 -1.26 -18.06 5.87
CA VAL A 254 -0.09 -18.16 4.99
C VAL A 254 0.84 -17.00 5.30
N LEU A 255 2.09 -17.31 5.66
CA LEU A 255 3.18 -16.37 5.82
C LEU A 255 4.02 -16.35 4.55
N PHE A 256 4.10 -15.20 3.91
CA PHE A 256 4.96 -14.99 2.75
C PHE A 256 6.35 -14.53 3.21
N VAL A 257 7.39 -15.20 2.73
CA VAL A 257 8.81 -14.86 2.96
C VAL A 257 9.55 -15.08 1.65
N ASP A 258 10.47 -14.18 1.30
CA ASP A 258 11.34 -14.37 0.14
C ASP A 258 12.57 -15.21 0.54
N ASP A 259 13.18 -15.90 -0.42
CA ASP A 259 14.28 -16.84 -0.17
C ASP A 259 15.57 -16.17 0.33
N ASP A 260 15.73 -14.86 0.14
CA ASP A 260 16.86 -14.03 0.55
C ASP A 260 16.54 -13.13 1.76
N ASP A 261 15.59 -13.54 2.58
CA ASP A 261 15.27 -12.89 3.86
C ASP A 261 15.97 -13.59 5.03
N GLU A 262 16.38 -12.82 6.05
CA GLU A 262 16.72 -13.32 7.37
C GLU A 262 15.68 -12.93 8.41
N VAL A 263 15.23 -13.90 9.18
CA VAL A 263 14.09 -13.76 10.08
C VAL A 263 14.46 -14.02 11.54
N SER A 264 13.80 -13.32 12.47
CA SER A 264 13.92 -13.57 13.90
C SER A 264 13.17 -14.85 14.31
N SER A 265 13.55 -15.46 15.43
CA SER A 265 12.92 -16.67 15.96
C SER A 265 11.48 -16.47 16.39
N ASP A 266 10.99 -15.26 16.55
CA ASP A 266 9.63 -14.91 16.97
C ASP A 266 8.75 -14.36 15.83
N LEU A 267 9.19 -14.51 14.57
CA LEU A 267 8.48 -13.98 13.40
C LEU A 267 7.03 -14.47 13.32
N ILE A 268 6.84 -15.79 13.37
CA ILE A 268 5.51 -16.43 13.28
C ILE A 268 4.64 -16.01 14.47
N GLU A 269 5.20 -16.03 15.68
CA GLU A 269 4.50 -15.62 16.90
C GLU A 269 3.99 -14.19 16.84
N LYS A 270 4.83 -13.24 16.43
CA LYS A 270 4.45 -11.83 16.31
C LYS A 270 3.32 -11.59 15.32
N HIS A 271 3.38 -12.22 14.16
CA HIS A 271 2.29 -12.13 13.18
C HIS A 271 0.98 -12.71 13.71
N LEU A 272 1.00 -13.89 14.30
CA LEU A 272 -0.19 -14.51 14.92
C LEU A 272 -0.75 -13.63 16.04
N ARG A 273 0.12 -13.05 16.87
CA ARG A 273 -0.29 -12.10 17.92
C ARG A 273 -1.05 -10.92 17.33
N ASN A 274 -0.53 -10.30 16.28
CA ASN A 274 -1.21 -9.19 15.61
C ASN A 274 -2.58 -9.56 15.05
N LEU A 275 -2.69 -10.71 14.38
CA LEU A 275 -3.96 -11.21 13.85
C LEU A 275 -4.99 -11.41 14.96
N ASN A 276 -4.56 -11.94 16.11
CA ASN A 276 -5.44 -12.20 17.26
C ASN A 276 -5.79 -10.91 18.04
N VAL A 277 -4.80 -10.06 18.33
CA VAL A 277 -4.99 -8.82 19.12
C VAL A 277 -5.84 -7.80 18.36
N TYR A 278 -5.50 -7.54 17.11
CA TYR A 278 -6.19 -6.51 16.32
C TYR A 278 -7.42 -7.03 15.57
N LYS A 279 -7.69 -8.35 15.64
CA LYS A 279 -8.76 -9.01 14.86
C LYS A 279 -8.63 -8.65 13.36
N CYS A 280 -7.39 -8.54 12.87
CA CYS A 280 -7.11 -8.24 11.48
C CYS A 280 -7.01 -9.53 10.65
N SER A 281 -7.17 -9.38 9.34
CA SER A 281 -7.02 -10.49 8.39
C SER A 281 -5.62 -10.57 7.83
N ILE A 282 -4.88 -9.47 7.90
CA ILE A 282 -3.52 -9.35 7.36
C ILE A 282 -2.62 -8.64 8.36
N SER A 283 -1.49 -9.26 8.68
CA SER A 283 -0.40 -8.70 9.47
C SER A 283 0.83 -8.59 8.59
N SER A 284 1.28 -7.37 8.33
CA SER A 284 2.50 -7.07 7.58
C SER A 284 3.59 -6.57 8.52
N GLY A 285 4.81 -7.00 8.29
CA GLY A 285 6.00 -6.44 8.90
C GLY A 285 6.72 -5.48 7.94
N VAL A 286 7.97 -5.22 8.25
CA VAL A 286 8.88 -4.38 7.47
C VAL A 286 10.15 -5.14 7.12
N ALA A 287 10.89 -4.66 6.12
CA ALA A 287 12.20 -5.19 5.76
C ALA A 287 13.24 -4.06 5.81
N LEU A 288 14.40 -4.36 6.35
CA LEU A 288 15.62 -3.54 6.27
C LEU A 288 16.52 -4.10 5.17
N GLU A 289 17.11 -3.24 4.37
CA GLU A 289 18.20 -3.60 3.47
C GLU A 289 19.54 -3.58 4.22
N PRO A 290 20.57 -4.35 3.81
CA PRO A 290 21.86 -4.43 4.53
C PRO A 290 22.52 -3.08 4.79
N ASP A 291 22.39 -2.14 3.86
CA ASP A 291 22.96 -0.79 3.96
C ASP A 291 22.00 0.24 4.60
N GLN A 292 20.81 -0.17 4.97
CA GLN A 292 19.78 0.72 5.51
C GLN A 292 19.85 0.76 7.03
N LYS A 293 20.19 1.93 7.58
CA LYS A 293 20.29 2.12 9.05
C LYS A 293 18.91 2.31 9.70
N GLU A 294 17.95 2.88 9.00
CA GLU A 294 16.66 3.25 9.55
C GLU A 294 15.53 3.08 8.53
N LEU A 295 14.37 2.68 9.02
CA LEU A 295 13.15 2.64 8.21
C LEU A 295 12.69 4.05 7.82
N PRO A 296 12.01 4.22 6.67
CA PRO A 296 11.32 5.47 6.36
C PRO A 296 10.30 5.84 7.46
N ALA A 297 10.10 7.13 7.71
CA ALA A 297 9.29 7.62 8.83
C ALA A 297 7.90 6.95 8.92
N ASP A 298 7.22 6.78 7.78
CA ASP A 298 5.89 6.15 7.72
C ASP A 298 5.90 4.63 8.03
N PHE A 299 7.07 4.02 8.18
CA PHE A 299 7.25 2.59 8.48
C PHE A 299 7.83 2.34 9.87
N ARG A 300 7.90 3.37 10.74
CA ARG A 300 8.48 3.28 12.09
C ARG A 300 7.47 3.07 13.21
N PHE A 301 6.18 2.99 12.89
CA PHE A 301 5.12 2.84 13.89
C PHE A 301 4.00 1.95 13.38
N LEU A 302 3.28 1.36 14.32
CA LEU A 302 2.13 0.51 14.08
C LEU A 302 0.99 1.32 13.44
N ARG A 303 0.50 0.86 12.28
CA ARG A 303 -0.54 1.57 11.52
C ARG A 303 -1.38 0.63 10.66
N LEU A 304 -2.48 1.14 10.14
CA LEU A 304 -3.19 0.47 9.05
C LEU A 304 -2.29 0.40 7.82
N SER A 305 -2.20 -0.79 7.22
CA SER A 305 -1.36 -0.98 6.05
C SER A 305 -2.07 -0.53 4.78
N ASN A 306 -1.34 0.16 3.93
CA ASN A 306 -1.68 0.46 2.55
C ASN A 306 -0.70 -0.23 1.57
N VAL A 307 0.04 -1.21 2.07
CA VAL A 307 0.99 -2.03 1.31
C VAL A 307 0.80 -3.51 1.72
N PHE A 308 1.21 -4.42 0.85
CA PHE A 308 1.21 -5.85 1.09
C PHE A 308 2.59 -6.42 0.74
N PRO A 309 3.62 -6.21 1.58
CA PRO A 309 4.97 -6.71 1.29
C PRO A 309 4.95 -8.24 1.27
N THR A 310 5.22 -8.82 0.09
CA THR A 310 5.18 -10.28 -0.12
C THR A 310 6.36 -11.03 0.49
N ASN A 311 7.27 -10.33 1.13
CA ASN A 311 8.39 -10.93 1.86
C ASN A 311 8.21 -10.89 3.38
N ASN A 312 7.19 -10.23 3.91
CA ASN A 312 6.94 -10.14 5.35
C ASN A 312 5.46 -9.87 5.65
N THR A 313 4.59 -10.78 5.23
CA THR A 313 3.14 -10.64 5.47
C THR A 313 2.52 -11.99 5.76
N MET A 314 1.74 -12.05 6.85
CA MET A 314 0.86 -13.17 7.16
C MET A 314 -0.59 -12.80 6.88
N ILE A 315 -1.29 -13.70 6.17
CA ILE A 315 -2.68 -13.53 5.76
C ILE A 315 -3.53 -14.72 6.21
N ARG A 316 -4.75 -14.46 6.63
CA ARG A 316 -5.76 -15.51 6.77
C ARG A 316 -6.09 -16.08 5.40
N LYS A 317 -5.98 -17.40 5.24
CA LYS A 317 -6.18 -18.07 3.95
C LYS A 317 -7.61 -17.93 3.40
N ASP A 318 -8.62 -17.88 4.28
CA ASP A 318 -10.02 -17.78 3.88
C ASP A 318 -10.38 -16.50 3.11
N VAL A 319 -9.63 -15.40 3.34
CA VAL A 319 -9.89 -14.13 2.62
C VAL A 319 -9.56 -14.24 1.12
N LEU A 320 -8.67 -15.16 0.73
CA LEU A 320 -8.33 -15.41 -0.67
C LEU A 320 -9.49 -15.98 -1.49
N ARG A 321 -10.45 -16.63 -0.85
CA ARG A 321 -11.69 -17.08 -1.51
C ARG A 321 -12.53 -15.93 -2.03
N LYS A 322 -12.44 -14.75 -1.36
CA LYS A 322 -13.19 -13.54 -1.74
C LYS A 322 -12.40 -12.67 -2.73
N THR A 323 -11.08 -12.63 -2.57
CA THR A 323 -10.23 -11.70 -3.31
C THR A 323 -9.49 -12.34 -4.47
N GLY A 324 -9.43 -13.67 -4.53
CA GLY A 324 -8.62 -14.42 -5.50
C GLY A 324 -7.13 -14.43 -5.18
N LEU A 325 -6.37 -15.10 -6.02
CA LEU A 325 -4.93 -15.28 -5.95
C LEU A 325 -4.20 -14.08 -6.60
N PHE A 326 -2.87 -14.16 -6.77
CA PHE A 326 -2.10 -13.14 -7.49
C PHE A 326 -2.49 -13.09 -8.97
N ASP A 327 -2.62 -11.88 -9.51
CA ASP A 327 -2.91 -11.65 -10.92
C ASP A 327 -1.68 -11.96 -11.79
N LEU A 328 -1.84 -12.89 -12.74
CA LEU A 328 -0.75 -13.34 -13.61
C LEU A 328 -0.25 -12.26 -14.59
N ALA A 329 -0.96 -11.16 -14.75
CA ALA A 329 -0.46 -10.01 -15.49
C ALA A 329 0.85 -9.45 -14.93
N TYR A 330 1.09 -9.67 -13.62
CA TYR A 330 2.31 -9.22 -12.95
C TYR A 330 3.40 -10.30 -12.84
N ASP A 331 3.22 -11.45 -13.48
CA ASP A 331 4.13 -12.60 -13.31
C ASP A 331 5.60 -12.28 -13.61
N HIS A 332 5.83 -11.41 -14.59
CA HIS A 332 7.16 -10.91 -14.98
C HIS A 332 7.29 -9.39 -14.76
N GLY A 333 6.44 -8.80 -13.97
CA GLY A 333 6.36 -7.34 -13.74
C GLY A 333 6.46 -6.97 -12.27
N GLN A 334 6.06 -5.76 -11.96
CA GLN A 334 5.96 -5.23 -10.60
C GLN A 334 4.50 -5.01 -10.25
N ARG A 335 4.19 -4.71 -8.99
CA ARG A 335 2.86 -4.35 -8.47
C ARG A 335 1.93 -5.52 -8.14
N ALA A 336 2.39 -6.78 -8.18
CA ALA A 336 1.61 -7.93 -7.74
C ALA A 336 1.14 -7.79 -6.27
N ASP A 337 2.03 -7.30 -5.42
CA ASP A 337 1.82 -6.96 -4.02
C ASP A 337 0.76 -5.85 -3.83
N HIS A 338 0.89 -4.77 -4.60
CA HIS A 338 -0.08 -3.66 -4.58
C HIS A 338 -1.45 -4.09 -5.09
N ASP A 339 -1.51 -4.96 -6.09
CA ASP A 339 -2.76 -5.48 -6.64
C ASP A 339 -3.53 -6.32 -5.61
N LEU A 340 -2.85 -7.29 -4.99
CA LEU A 340 -3.47 -8.10 -3.95
C LEU A 340 -3.88 -7.24 -2.75
N GLY A 341 -3.02 -6.32 -2.30
CA GLY A 341 -3.33 -5.38 -1.23
C GLY A 341 -4.55 -4.52 -1.53
N MET A 342 -4.69 -4.04 -2.78
CA MET A 342 -5.86 -3.26 -3.22
C MET A 342 -7.15 -4.08 -3.18
N ARG A 343 -7.12 -5.34 -3.61
CA ARG A 343 -8.29 -6.23 -3.57
C ARG A 343 -8.70 -6.56 -2.13
N LEU A 344 -7.74 -6.83 -1.26
CA LEU A 344 -7.98 -7.06 0.18
C LEU A 344 -8.61 -5.83 0.83
N TYR A 345 -8.06 -4.64 0.57
CA TYR A 345 -8.63 -3.39 1.05
C TYR A 345 -10.06 -3.16 0.55
N LEU A 346 -10.32 -3.33 -0.74
CA LEU A 346 -11.66 -3.17 -1.33
C LEU A 346 -12.67 -4.22 -0.84
N ALA A 347 -12.21 -5.39 -0.44
CA ALA A 347 -13.04 -6.41 0.22
C ALA A 347 -13.39 -6.07 1.68
N GLY A 348 -12.81 -4.98 2.23
CA GLY A 348 -13.04 -4.54 3.60
C GLY A 348 -12.12 -5.20 4.64
N GLU A 349 -11.14 -5.98 4.21
CA GLU A 349 -10.24 -6.69 5.11
C GLU A 349 -9.36 -5.70 5.90
N LEU A 350 -9.16 -5.99 7.17
CA LEU A 350 -8.30 -5.18 8.03
C LEU A 350 -6.85 -5.58 7.85
N MET A 351 -6.03 -4.65 7.38
CA MET A 351 -4.60 -4.82 7.14
C MET A 351 -3.81 -3.97 8.14
N VAL A 352 -2.89 -4.58 8.86
CA VAL A 352 -2.05 -3.91 9.87
C VAL A 352 -0.58 -4.05 9.48
N LEU A 353 0.18 -2.96 9.60
CA LEU A 353 1.64 -2.95 9.46
C LEU A 353 2.26 -2.69 10.82
N ASP A 354 3.14 -3.59 11.24
CA ASP A 354 3.84 -3.55 12.53
C ASP A 354 5.35 -3.55 12.32
N PRO A 355 6.06 -2.44 12.59
CA PRO A 355 7.50 -2.37 12.42
C PRO A 355 8.29 -3.18 13.46
N SER A 356 7.66 -3.68 14.53
CA SER A 356 8.30 -4.62 15.46
C SER A 356 8.56 -5.99 14.82
N ILE A 357 7.89 -6.29 13.71
CA ILE A 357 8.11 -7.46 12.87
C ILE A 357 9.03 -7.04 11.72
N CYS A 358 10.32 -7.06 11.98
CA CYS A 358 11.34 -6.62 11.04
C CYS A 358 12.20 -7.81 10.62
N LEU A 359 12.49 -7.92 9.33
CA LEU A 359 13.43 -8.87 8.76
C LEU A 359 14.54 -8.14 7.99
N LEU A 360 15.63 -8.83 7.69
CA LEU A 360 16.71 -8.34 6.84
C LEU A 360 16.57 -8.93 5.44
N HIS A 361 16.41 -8.08 4.42
CA HIS A 361 16.25 -8.51 3.03
C HIS A 361 17.54 -8.25 2.24
N HIS A 362 18.27 -9.30 1.89
CA HIS A 362 19.62 -9.20 1.31
C HIS A 362 19.67 -8.67 -0.11
N HIS A 363 18.59 -8.66 -0.85
CA HIS A 363 18.60 -8.33 -2.26
C HIS A 363 19.63 -9.15 -3.04
N ALA A 364 19.61 -10.46 -2.88
CA ALA A 364 20.56 -11.38 -3.49
C ALA A 364 20.94 -10.97 -4.92
N PRO A 365 22.21 -11.00 -5.32
CA PRO A 365 22.68 -10.49 -6.62
C PRO A 365 22.18 -11.28 -7.81
N MET A 366 21.72 -12.51 -7.60
CA MET A 366 21.23 -13.44 -8.63
C MET A 366 19.79 -13.87 -8.35
N GLY A 367 19.12 -14.42 -9.36
CA GLY A 367 17.79 -15.01 -9.23
C GLY A 367 16.64 -14.02 -9.00
N GLY A 368 15.48 -14.54 -8.63
CA GLY A 368 14.27 -13.77 -8.34
C GLY A 368 13.79 -12.90 -9.51
N LEU A 369 13.23 -11.73 -9.23
CA LEU A 369 12.73 -10.79 -10.24
C LEU A 369 13.78 -10.31 -11.24
N ARG A 370 15.07 -10.48 -10.94
CA ARG A 370 16.17 -10.09 -11.85
C ARG A 370 16.24 -10.96 -13.09
N GLU A 371 15.86 -12.24 -12.97
CA GLU A 371 15.74 -13.15 -14.13
C GLU A 371 14.78 -12.59 -15.20
N HIS A 372 13.78 -11.84 -14.78
CA HIS A 372 12.78 -11.24 -15.64
C HIS A 372 13.09 -9.80 -16.06
N LYS A 373 14.30 -9.27 -15.71
CA LYS A 373 14.67 -7.84 -15.95
C LYS A 373 13.65 -6.86 -15.35
N ALA A 374 12.87 -7.31 -14.37
CA ALA A 374 11.77 -6.55 -13.80
C ALA A 374 12.22 -5.47 -12.81
N ARG A 375 13.49 -5.45 -12.39
CA ARG A 375 14.00 -4.45 -11.47
C ARG A 375 14.14 -3.11 -12.16
N VAL A 376 13.12 -2.30 -12.00
CA VAL A 376 13.08 -0.91 -12.45
C VAL A 376 13.98 -0.05 -11.55
N HIS A 377 14.59 0.98 -12.14
CA HIS A 377 15.31 2.02 -11.42
C HIS A 377 14.48 2.54 -10.23
N THR A 378 15.02 2.45 -9.04
CA THR A 378 14.36 2.93 -7.85
C THR A 378 14.04 4.42 -7.99
N TYR A 379 12.97 4.87 -7.37
CA TYR A 379 12.57 6.28 -7.31
C TYR A 379 13.72 7.21 -6.88
N ALA A 380 14.63 6.72 -6.04
CA ALA A 380 15.85 7.41 -5.63
C ALA A 380 16.74 7.82 -6.81
N LYS A 381 16.93 6.94 -7.81
CA LYS A 381 17.82 7.21 -8.94
C LYS A 381 17.30 8.32 -9.86
N SER A 382 15.99 8.47 -10.03
CA SER A 382 15.40 9.56 -10.81
C SER A 382 15.53 10.92 -10.14
N ARG A 383 15.62 10.95 -8.80
CA ARG A 383 15.79 12.17 -8.01
C ARG A 383 17.25 12.66 -7.95
N THR A 384 18.22 11.82 -8.26
CA THR A 384 19.65 12.14 -8.22
C THR A 384 20.27 12.29 -9.61
N SER A 385 19.63 11.79 -10.66
CA SER A 385 20.13 11.87 -12.03
C SER A 385 19.37 12.86 -12.91
N VAL A 386 20.09 13.69 -13.64
CA VAL A 386 19.49 14.63 -14.61
C VAL A 386 18.85 13.89 -15.79
N TRP A 387 19.39 12.74 -16.18
CA TRP A 387 18.99 11.99 -17.37
C TRP A 387 17.98 10.88 -17.13
N HIS A 388 17.78 10.44 -15.87
CA HIS A 388 16.83 9.39 -15.56
C HIS A 388 15.46 9.95 -15.19
N PHE A 389 14.40 9.40 -15.80
CA PHE A 389 13.01 9.76 -15.56
C PHE A 389 12.26 8.52 -15.07
N ASN A 390 11.54 8.66 -13.97
CA ASN A 390 10.67 7.61 -13.46
C ASN A 390 9.26 7.76 -14.06
N LEU A 391 9.10 7.21 -15.27
CA LEU A 391 7.80 7.19 -15.93
C LEU A 391 6.98 6.00 -15.45
N LEU A 392 5.65 6.18 -15.37
CA LEU A 392 4.73 5.09 -15.08
C LEU A 392 5.00 3.88 -15.98
N THR A 393 5.11 2.71 -15.36
CA THR A 393 5.29 1.44 -16.06
C THR A 393 3.96 0.94 -16.62
N VAL A 394 3.98 -0.13 -17.42
CA VAL A 394 2.77 -0.82 -17.85
C VAL A 394 1.99 -1.35 -16.64
N SER A 395 2.71 -1.93 -15.67
CA SER A 395 2.12 -2.45 -14.42
C SER A 395 1.43 -1.36 -13.59
N ASP A 396 2.06 -0.16 -13.47
CA ASP A 396 1.45 0.99 -12.78
C ASP A 396 0.14 1.43 -13.45
N LEU A 397 0.15 1.51 -14.78
CA LEU A 397 -1.02 1.94 -15.56
C LEU A 397 -2.12 0.88 -15.57
N TYR A 398 -1.75 -0.40 -15.62
CA TYR A 398 -2.69 -1.51 -15.53
C TYR A 398 -3.40 -1.52 -14.16
N LEU A 399 -2.63 -1.42 -13.06
CA LEU A 399 -3.16 -1.30 -11.70
C LEU A 399 -4.12 -0.10 -11.59
N ALA A 400 -3.66 1.07 -12.05
CA ALA A 400 -4.44 2.28 -11.98
C ALA A 400 -5.78 2.16 -12.75
N LYS A 401 -5.76 1.60 -13.95
CA LYS A 401 -6.96 1.41 -14.78
C LYS A 401 -7.93 0.36 -14.21
N ARG A 402 -7.40 -0.64 -13.49
CA ARG A 402 -8.22 -1.69 -12.90
C ARG A 402 -9.04 -1.21 -11.71
N TYR A 403 -8.50 -0.29 -10.92
CA TYR A 403 -9.09 0.09 -9.64
C TYR A 403 -9.53 1.55 -9.53
N PHE A 404 -9.02 2.43 -10.35
CA PHE A 404 -9.26 3.87 -10.22
C PHE A 404 -10.07 4.43 -11.39
N THR A 405 -10.69 5.58 -11.16
CA THR A 405 -11.51 6.24 -12.16
C THR A 405 -10.68 6.79 -13.33
N PRO A 406 -11.26 7.00 -14.53
CA PRO A 406 -10.55 7.61 -15.66
C PRO A 406 -9.91 8.96 -15.31
N LEU A 407 -10.57 9.76 -14.45
CA LEU A 407 -10.03 11.02 -13.96
C LEU A 407 -8.75 10.79 -13.14
N GLN A 408 -8.79 9.86 -12.17
CA GLN A 408 -7.64 9.54 -11.33
C GLN A 408 -6.46 9.01 -12.17
N VAL A 409 -6.73 8.16 -13.15
CA VAL A 409 -5.70 7.65 -14.09
C VAL A 409 -5.11 8.79 -14.93
N LYS A 410 -5.95 9.73 -15.40
CA LYS A 410 -5.48 10.92 -16.14
C LYS A 410 -4.58 11.78 -15.25
N GLU A 411 -5.01 12.10 -14.04
CA GLU A 411 -4.25 12.97 -13.13
C GLU A 411 -2.94 12.31 -12.67
N SER A 412 -2.91 10.99 -12.46
CA SER A 412 -1.67 10.28 -12.12
C SER A 412 -0.60 10.41 -13.23
N ARG A 413 -1.01 10.36 -14.51
CA ARG A 413 -0.10 10.58 -15.64
C ARG A 413 0.41 12.02 -15.71
N ILE A 414 -0.45 13.02 -15.44
CA ILE A 414 -0.06 14.43 -15.40
C ILE A 414 0.95 14.66 -14.28
N ILE A 415 0.67 14.18 -13.06
CA ILE A 415 1.57 14.33 -11.91
C ILE A 415 2.91 13.62 -12.18
N ASN A 416 2.88 12.43 -12.80
CA ASN A 416 4.10 11.71 -13.15
C ASN A 416 4.95 12.48 -14.17
N LEU A 417 4.33 13.05 -15.21
CA LEU A 417 5.03 13.91 -16.18
C LEU A 417 5.63 15.15 -15.51
N LEU A 418 4.90 15.83 -14.63
CA LEU A 418 5.42 16.96 -13.87
C LEU A 418 6.57 16.55 -12.94
N GLY A 419 6.51 15.35 -12.37
CA GLY A 419 7.58 14.77 -11.56
C GLY A 419 8.90 14.62 -12.31
N THR A 420 8.89 14.55 -13.65
CA THR A 420 10.12 14.48 -14.47
C THR A 420 10.97 15.75 -14.39
N PHE A 421 10.38 16.89 -14.05
CA PHE A 421 11.08 18.16 -13.85
C PHE A 421 11.76 18.29 -12.48
N SER A 422 11.49 17.37 -11.57
CA SER A 422 11.97 17.44 -10.19
C SER A 422 13.29 16.70 -9.98
N ILE A 423 14.23 17.33 -9.26
CA ILE A 423 15.49 16.73 -8.84
C ILE A 423 15.95 17.36 -7.51
N HIS A 424 16.68 16.57 -6.70
CA HIS A 424 17.36 17.08 -5.52
C HIS A 424 18.73 17.67 -5.89
N GLY A 425 19.16 18.71 -5.16
CA GLY A 425 20.46 19.33 -5.33
C GLY A 425 20.43 20.82 -5.61
N SER A 426 21.52 21.36 -6.16
CA SER A 426 21.72 22.79 -6.42
C SER A 426 20.74 23.38 -7.44
N LYS A 427 20.60 24.70 -7.42
CA LYS A 427 19.75 25.44 -8.38
C LYS A 427 20.13 25.11 -9.83
N LEU A 428 21.45 25.04 -10.14
CA LEU A 428 21.95 24.71 -11.49
C LEU A 428 21.48 23.31 -11.95
N ARG A 429 21.57 22.30 -11.05
CA ARG A 429 21.06 20.94 -11.35
C ARG A 429 19.56 20.93 -11.62
N LYS A 430 18.78 21.73 -10.88
CA LYS A 430 17.32 21.85 -11.07
C LYS A 430 17.00 22.47 -12.42
N ILE A 431 17.72 23.53 -12.81
CA ILE A 431 17.57 24.19 -14.13
C ILE A 431 17.92 23.19 -15.24
N LEU A 432 19.08 22.51 -15.14
CA LEU A 432 19.52 21.52 -16.12
C LEU A 432 18.50 20.38 -16.27
N LYS A 433 17.98 19.87 -15.13
CA LYS A 433 16.92 18.83 -15.15
C LYS A 433 15.67 19.32 -15.87
N ALA A 434 15.25 20.56 -15.61
CA ALA A 434 14.06 21.15 -16.25
C ALA A 434 14.25 21.30 -17.77
N LEU A 435 15.42 21.75 -18.23
CA LEU A 435 15.74 21.86 -19.65
C LEU A 435 15.74 20.47 -20.34
N VAL A 436 16.42 19.50 -19.75
CA VAL A 436 16.45 18.12 -20.27
C VAL A 436 15.04 17.52 -20.29
N ALA A 437 14.25 17.73 -19.24
CA ALA A 437 12.87 17.24 -19.18
C ALA A 437 11.99 17.90 -20.24
N LEU A 438 12.19 19.19 -20.54
CA LEU A 438 11.46 19.91 -21.59
C LEU A 438 11.80 19.35 -22.97
N VAL A 439 13.09 19.17 -23.29
CA VAL A 439 13.54 18.59 -24.55
C VAL A 439 13.00 17.18 -24.75
N LEU A 440 13.00 16.36 -23.69
CA LEU A 440 12.54 14.97 -23.74
C LEU A 440 11.03 14.83 -23.50
N LEU A 441 10.31 15.91 -23.27
CA LEU A 441 8.86 15.85 -22.97
C LEU A 441 8.04 15.13 -24.06
N PRO A 442 8.24 15.40 -25.38
CA PRO A 442 7.52 14.67 -26.42
C PRO A 442 7.78 13.16 -26.38
N LYS A 443 9.03 12.75 -26.15
CA LYS A 443 9.41 11.34 -25.97
C LYS A 443 8.75 10.73 -24.75
N ASN A 444 8.77 11.42 -23.62
CA ASN A 444 8.16 10.94 -22.38
C ASN A 444 6.63 10.77 -22.51
N ILE A 445 5.97 11.71 -23.19
CA ILE A 445 4.53 11.62 -23.51
C ILE A 445 4.25 10.42 -24.43
N TYR A 446 5.06 10.22 -25.45
CA TYR A 446 4.93 9.07 -26.35
C TYR A 446 5.07 7.75 -25.60
N GLU A 447 6.10 7.61 -24.77
CA GLU A 447 6.33 6.42 -23.94
C GLU A 447 5.17 6.11 -22.99
N ILE A 448 4.64 7.13 -22.30
CA ILE A 448 3.47 6.92 -21.42
C ILE A 448 2.25 6.51 -22.24
N ARG A 449 2.02 7.10 -23.42
CA ARG A 449 0.91 6.72 -24.31
C ARG A 449 1.05 5.28 -24.80
N LYS A 450 2.27 4.87 -25.20
CA LYS A 450 2.59 3.51 -25.63
C LYS A 450 2.29 2.51 -24.51
N ARG A 451 2.84 2.75 -23.31
CA ARG A 451 2.60 1.90 -22.11
C ARG A 451 1.13 1.85 -21.73
N ASN A 452 0.43 2.96 -21.86
CA ASN A 452 -1.01 3.02 -21.60
C ASN A 452 -1.82 2.11 -22.55
N ARG A 453 -1.46 2.02 -23.84
CA ARG A 453 -2.08 1.09 -24.81
C ARG A 453 -1.80 -0.37 -24.44
N ILE A 454 -0.55 -0.67 -24.01
CA ILE A 454 -0.20 -2.02 -23.57
C ILE A 454 -1.00 -2.39 -22.31
N ALA A 455 -1.19 -1.47 -21.36
CA ALA A 455 -2.01 -1.69 -20.20
C ALA A 455 -3.49 -1.97 -20.57
N ASP A 456 -4.03 -1.30 -21.61
CA ASP A 456 -5.37 -1.61 -22.16
C ASP A 456 -5.44 -3.03 -22.75
N GLN A 457 -4.37 -3.49 -23.40
CA GLN A 457 -4.28 -4.87 -23.87
C GLN A 457 -4.24 -5.86 -22.71
N TRP A 458 -3.48 -5.58 -21.64
CA TRP A 458 -3.43 -6.43 -20.45
C TRP A 458 -4.80 -6.60 -19.80
N LEU A 459 -5.62 -5.54 -19.72
CA LEU A 459 -6.99 -5.64 -19.20
C LEU A 459 -7.87 -6.61 -20.01
N LYS A 460 -7.58 -6.77 -21.31
CA LYS A 460 -8.28 -7.72 -22.17
C LYS A 460 -7.73 -9.15 -22.05
N VAL A 461 -6.41 -9.29 -21.90
CA VAL A 461 -5.73 -10.61 -21.79
C VAL A 461 -5.93 -11.23 -20.40
N TYR A 462 -5.95 -10.41 -19.37
CA TYR A 462 -6.12 -10.84 -17.96
C TYR A 462 -7.41 -10.26 -17.35
N PRO A 463 -8.60 -10.62 -17.88
CA PRO A 463 -9.86 -10.04 -17.40
C PRO A 463 -10.23 -10.52 -16.00
N GLN A 464 -9.80 -11.73 -15.64
CA GLN A 464 -10.15 -12.41 -14.40
C GLN A 464 -8.92 -12.65 -13.53
N ILE A 465 -9.12 -12.52 -12.22
CA ILE A 465 -8.15 -12.92 -11.20
C ILE A 465 -8.27 -14.44 -11.01
N PRO A 466 -7.14 -15.19 -10.95
CA PRO A 466 -7.17 -16.61 -10.63
C PRO A 466 -7.84 -16.86 -9.27
N GLN A 467 -8.66 -17.88 -9.18
CA GLN A 467 -9.32 -18.27 -7.94
C GLN A 467 -8.56 -19.41 -7.23
N VAL A 468 -8.86 -19.58 -5.93
CA VAL A 468 -8.29 -20.63 -5.08
C VAL A 468 -8.77 -22.00 -5.52
#